data_f1a365c2cb00f0ae889b6f05351db28a
#
_entry.id   f1a365c2cb00f0ae889b6f05351db28a
#
_cell.length_a   1.000
_cell.length_b   1.000
_cell.length_c   1.000
_cell.angle_alpha   90.00
_cell.angle_beta   90.00
_cell.angle_gamma   90.00
#
_symmetry.space_group_name_H-M   'P 1'
#
loop_
_entity.id
_entity.type
_entity.pdbx_description
1 polymer ?
#
loop_
_entity_poly.entity_id
_entity_poly.type
_entity_poly.pdbx_seq_one_letter_code
_entity_poly.pdbx_strand_id
1 'polypeptide(L)'
;MTRAERTANLIGVVVPFAGVLAAILLLWNQAVGVADLALLVVMYLLTGLGITVGYHRLLTHRAFQSYPWVERTFAVLGSMSVQGSVMDWVADHRKHHAHADREGDPHSPHVGHGSGLAGLWHAHVGWLLETQGQADWKRYAAELYEDRRMRQIGKRFPQLVLVSLLIPTVAGFVLDGFTVAGAVRGLVWGGLVRIFFVHHITWSVNSVCHFFGSRRFDVEDHSTNVIWLAPFSLGESWHHNHHAFPRSAYHGLRWWELDVSGLIISAMERVGLAWNVVRITPERQQARTLAGVTAP
;
A
#
# COMPACT_ATOMS: atom_id res chain seq x y z
N MET A 1 -2.19 -0.28 21.76
CA MET A 1 -2.59 -1.55 21.06
C MET A 1 -2.98 -2.62 22.06
N THR A 2 -4.13 -3.27 21.90
CA THR A 2 -4.56 -4.41 22.73
C THR A 2 -3.81 -5.69 22.36
N ARG A 3 -3.84 -6.69 23.26
CA ARG A 3 -3.24 -8.00 22.97
C ARG A 3 -3.88 -8.68 21.75
N ALA A 4 -5.18 -8.51 21.54
CA ALA A 4 -5.88 -9.08 20.42
C ALA A 4 -5.45 -8.45 19.07
N GLU A 5 -5.34 -7.14 19.03
CA GLU A 5 -4.82 -6.40 17.84
C GLU A 5 -3.39 -6.83 17.52
N ARG A 6 -2.51 -6.87 18.53
CA ARG A 6 -1.13 -7.33 18.36
C ARG A 6 -1.04 -8.76 17.82
N THR A 7 -1.88 -9.65 18.34
CA THR A 7 -1.94 -11.05 17.88
C THR A 7 -2.45 -11.10 16.43
N ALA A 8 -3.48 -10.35 16.08
CA ALA A 8 -4.01 -10.29 14.71
C ALA A 8 -2.93 -9.77 13.72
N ASN A 9 -2.20 -8.73 14.09
CA ASN A 9 -1.10 -8.19 13.28
C ASN A 9 0.04 -9.21 13.13
N LEU A 10 0.40 -9.90 14.21
CA LEU A 10 1.42 -10.96 14.16
C LEU A 10 0.99 -12.11 13.22
N ILE A 11 -0.28 -12.54 13.28
CA ILE A 11 -0.83 -13.53 12.34
C ILE A 11 -0.73 -13.00 10.90
N GLY A 12 -1.06 -11.72 10.67
CA GLY A 12 -0.97 -11.07 9.36
C GLY A 12 0.46 -11.01 8.79
N VAL A 13 1.48 -11.06 9.64
CA VAL A 13 2.90 -11.14 9.22
C VAL A 13 3.35 -12.59 9.02
N VAL A 14 3.07 -13.46 10.00
CA VAL A 14 3.63 -14.84 10.05
C VAL A 14 2.95 -15.76 9.04
N VAL A 15 1.62 -15.70 8.91
CA VAL A 15 0.87 -16.62 8.02
C VAL A 15 1.20 -16.42 6.54
N PRO A 16 1.30 -15.21 5.99
CA PRO A 16 1.77 -15.01 4.61
C PRO A 16 3.21 -15.49 4.40
N PHE A 17 4.10 -15.31 5.37
CA PHE A 17 5.46 -15.84 5.31
C PHE A 17 5.48 -17.38 5.25
N ALA A 18 4.67 -18.06 6.06
CA ALA A 18 4.48 -19.52 5.96
C ALA A 18 3.93 -19.92 4.60
N GLY A 19 3.08 -19.08 3.98
CA GLY A 19 2.60 -19.27 2.62
C GLY A 19 3.72 -19.25 1.58
N VAL A 20 4.73 -18.39 1.74
CA VAL A 20 5.92 -18.37 0.86
C VAL A 20 6.73 -19.66 1.01
N LEU A 21 6.90 -20.17 2.23
CA LEU A 21 7.57 -21.46 2.45
C LEU A 21 6.81 -22.61 1.79
N ALA A 22 5.48 -22.63 1.89
CA ALA A 22 4.64 -23.59 1.18
C ALA A 22 4.77 -23.44 -0.35
N ALA A 23 4.82 -22.22 -0.88
CA ALA A 23 5.03 -21.96 -2.29
C ALA A 23 6.38 -22.47 -2.79
N ILE A 24 7.46 -22.34 -2.01
CA ILE A 24 8.78 -22.89 -2.34
C ILE A 24 8.71 -24.42 -2.45
N LEU A 25 8.03 -25.10 -1.52
CA LEU A 25 7.84 -26.55 -1.56
C LEU A 25 7.00 -26.99 -2.78
N LEU A 26 5.98 -26.22 -3.17
CA LEU A 26 5.18 -26.48 -4.36
C LEU A 26 6.01 -26.29 -5.64
N LEU A 27 6.84 -25.25 -5.71
CA LEU A 27 7.78 -25.01 -6.82
C LEU A 27 8.78 -26.16 -6.95
N TRP A 28 9.36 -26.60 -5.82
CA TRP A 28 10.30 -27.72 -5.78
C TRP A 28 9.71 -28.99 -6.38
N ASN A 29 8.43 -29.25 -6.12
CA ASN A 29 7.68 -30.38 -6.65
C ASN A 29 7.03 -30.11 -8.03
N GLN A 30 7.38 -29.00 -8.69
CA GLN A 30 6.84 -28.55 -9.98
C GLN A 30 5.30 -28.41 -10.00
N ALA A 31 4.70 -28.17 -8.84
CA ALA A 31 3.25 -28.04 -8.68
C ALA A 31 2.80 -26.56 -8.83
N VAL A 32 3.26 -25.88 -9.89
CA VAL A 32 2.90 -24.49 -10.21
C VAL A 32 2.56 -24.38 -11.69
N GLY A 33 1.38 -23.88 -11.98
CA GLY A 33 0.91 -23.64 -13.34
C GLY A 33 0.73 -22.14 -13.65
N VAL A 34 0.47 -21.84 -14.92
CA VAL A 34 0.21 -20.49 -15.40
C VAL A 34 -0.99 -19.85 -14.67
N ALA A 35 -2.02 -20.64 -14.35
CA ALA A 35 -3.19 -20.18 -13.61
C ALA A 35 -2.84 -19.67 -12.19
N ASP A 36 -1.90 -20.34 -11.51
CA ASP A 36 -1.47 -19.96 -10.16
C ASP A 36 -0.74 -18.61 -10.19
N LEU A 37 0.16 -18.42 -11.17
CA LEU A 37 0.85 -17.14 -11.39
C LEU A 37 -0.12 -16.03 -11.83
N ALA A 38 -1.10 -16.34 -12.67
CA ALA A 38 -2.14 -15.39 -13.06
C ALA A 38 -2.96 -14.95 -11.83
N LEU A 39 -3.35 -15.88 -10.96
CA LEU A 39 -4.04 -15.54 -9.71
C LEU A 39 -3.19 -14.65 -8.80
N LEU A 40 -1.90 -14.97 -8.64
CA LEU A 40 -0.96 -14.11 -7.91
C LEU A 40 -0.96 -12.68 -8.46
N VAL A 41 -0.74 -12.52 -9.78
CA VAL A 41 -0.60 -11.21 -10.42
C VAL A 41 -1.92 -10.43 -10.36
N VAL A 42 -3.05 -11.06 -10.70
CA VAL A 42 -4.36 -10.39 -10.69
C VAL A 42 -4.73 -9.94 -9.28
N MET A 43 -4.60 -10.80 -8.28
CA MET A 43 -4.90 -10.44 -6.89
C MET A 43 -3.93 -9.40 -6.34
N TYR A 44 -2.64 -9.45 -6.74
CA TYR A 44 -1.65 -8.44 -6.40
C TYR A 44 -2.05 -7.06 -6.95
N LEU A 45 -2.38 -6.98 -8.24
CA LEU A 45 -2.77 -5.72 -8.87
C LEU A 45 -4.07 -5.17 -8.28
N LEU A 46 -5.11 -5.98 -8.10
CA LEU A 46 -6.38 -5.53 -7.55
C LEU A 46 -6.21 -4.96 -6.13
N THR A 47 -5.52 -5.68 -5.25
CA THR A 47 -5.36 -5.24 -3.86
C THR A 47 -4.27 -4.19 -3.70
N GLY A 48 -3.21 -4.23 -4.50
CA GLY A 48 -2.19 -3.19 -4.57
C GLY A 48 -2.76 -1.85 -5.04
N LEU A 49 -3.56 -1.83 -6.11
CA LEU A 49 -4.27 -0.62 -6.56
C LEU A 49 -5.33 -0.16 -5.53
N GLY A 50 -5.92 -1.09 -4.76
CA GLY A 50 -6.77 -0.77 -3.63
C GLY A 50 -6.05 0.09 -2.58
N ILE A 51 -4.75 -0.18 -2.34
CA ILE A 51 -3.89 0.65 -1.48
C ILE A 51 -3.45 1.92 -2.22
N THR A 52 -2.78 1.79 -3.35
CA THR A 52 -2.04 2.89 -3.97
C THR A 52 -2.95 3.96 -4.60
N VAL A 53 -3.97 3.55 -5.36
CA VAL A 53 -4.98 4.46 -5.92
C VAL A 53 -6.05 4.77 -4.90
N GLY A 54 -6.56 3.75 -4.18
CA GLY A 54 -7.69 3.88 -3.28
C GLY A 54 -7.33 4.54 -1.96
N TYR A 55 -6.71 3.80 -1.06
CA TYR A 55 -6.41 4.28 0.29
C TYR A 55 -5.50 5.49 0.27
N HIS A 56 -4.42 5.44 -0.51
CA HIS A 56 -3.39 6.45 -0.52
C HIS A 56 -3.81 7.72 -1.26
N ARG A 57 -3.94 7.66 -2.61
CA ARG A 57 -4.14 8.87 -3.42
C ARG A 57 -5.56 9.41 -3.34
N LEU A 58 -6.59 8.55 -3.34
CA LEU A 58 -8.00 8.99 -3.32
C LEU A 58 -8.46 9.36 -1.91
N LEU A 59 -8.39 8.45 -0.94
CA LEU A 59 -9.00 8.63 0.37
C LEU A 59 -8.10 9.39 1.36
N THR A 60 -6.76 9.21 1.32
CA THR A 60 -5.85 9.93 2.21
C THR A 60 -5.55 11.33 1.71
N HIS A 61 -5.00 11.45 0.48
CA HIS A 61 -4.47 12.71 -0.04
C HIS A 61 -5.47 13.51 -0.87
N ARG A 62 -6.61 12.90 -1.25
CA ARG A 62 -7.62 13.54 -2.09
C ARG A 62 -7.00 14.15 -3.35
N ALA A 63 -6.10 13.37 -3.97
CA ALA A 63 -5.34 13.75 -5.15
C ALA A 63 -6.23 13.88 -6.41
N PHE A 64 -7.42 13.31 -6.34
CA PHE A 64 -8.49 13.43 -7.34
C PHE A 64 -9.85 13.18 -6.67
N GLN A 65 -10.93 13.40 -7.41
CA GLN A 65 -12.29 13.10 -6.98
C GLN A 65 -12.87 11.97 -7.82
N SER A 66 -13.83 11.23 -7.25
CA SER A 66 -14.50 10.12 -7.92
C SER A 66 -15.93 9.94 -7.41
N TYR A 67 -16.68 9.02 -8.03
CA TYR A 67 -18.00 8.67 -7.57
C TYR A 67 -17.95 7.88 -6.24
N PRO A 68 -18.95 8.02 -5.35
CA PRO A 68 -18.96 7.31 -4.07
C PRO A 68 -18.89 5.79 -4.19
N TRP A 69 -19.38 5.21 -5.27
CA TRP A 69 -19.28 3.75 -5.49
C TRP A 69 -17.84 3.35 -5.86
N VAL A 70 -17.09 4.18 -6.59
CA VAL A 70 -15.67 3.95 -6.90
C VAL A 70 -14.83 4.03 -5.62
N GLU A 71 -15.06 5.06 -4.78
CA GLU A 71 -14.37 5.21 -3.48
C GLU A 71 -14.59 3.97 -2.61
N ARG A 72 -15.83 3.46 -2.54
CA ARG A 72 -16.17 2.25 -1.77
C ARG A 72 -15.55 0.99 -2.36
N THR A 73 -15.52 0.87 -3.69
CA THR A 73 -14.84 -0.24 -4.36
C THR A 73 -13.35 -0.27 -4.00
N PHE A 74 -12.67 0.87 -4.08
CA PHE A 74 -11.28 0.96 -3.66
C PHE A 74 -11.10 0.72 -2.15
N ALA A 75 -12.03 1.17 -1.31
CA ALA A 75 -12.00 0.88 0.13
C ALA A 75 -12.11 -0.62 0.42
N VAL A 76 -12.93 -1.36 -0.33
CA VAL A 76 -13.02 -2.83 -0.25
C VAL A 76 -11.73 -3.50 -0.74
N LEU A 77 -11.23 -3.13 -1.93
CA LEU A 77 -10.00 -3.68 -2.48
C LEU A 77 -8.79 -3.43 -1.58
N GLY A 78 -8.68 -2.20 -1.02
CA GLY A 78 -7.64 -1.86 -0.05
C GLY A 78 -7.72 -2.70 1.22
N SER A 79 -8.94 -2.92 1.76
CA SER A 79 -9.14 -3.82 2.90
C SER A 79 -8.71 -5.27 2.59
N MET A 80 -8.91 -5.72 1.36
CA MET A 80 -8.50 -7.05 0.92
C MET A 80 -6.98 -7.22 0.79
N SER A 81 -6.19 -6.14 0.87
CA SER A 81 -4.72 -6.19 0.94
C SER A 81 -4.20 -6.71 2.30
N VAL A 82 -5.06 -6.72 3.33
CA VAL A 82 -4.76 -7.16 4.71
C VAL A 82 -3.77 -6.23 5.44
N GLN A 83 -3.81 -4.92 5.13
CA GLN A 83 -2.93 -3.91 5.75
C GLN A 83 -3.62 -3.04 6.81
N GLY A 84 -4.77 -3.46 7.31
CA GLY A 84 -5.61 -2.70 8.22
C GLY A 84 -6.90 -2.21 7.57
N SER A 85 -7.86 -1.78 8.41
CA SER A 85 -9.09 -1.20 7.91
C SER A 85 -8.83 0.13 7.20
N VAL A 86 -9.76 0.55 6.33
CA VAL A 86 -9.66 1.87 5.66
C VAL A 86 -9.51 3.02 6.66
N MET A 87 -10.14 2.92 7.84
CA MET A 87 -10.08 3.94 8.88
C MET A 87 -8.68 4.03 9.51
N ASP A 88 -8.12 2.87 9.88
CA ASP A 88 -6.81 2.77 10.52
C ASP A 88 -5.72 3.23 9.55
N TRP A 89 -5.74 2.70 8.34
CA TRP A 89 -4.73 2.97 7.34
C TRP A 89 -4.66 4.46 6.98
N VAL A 90 -5.80 5.09 6.70
CA VAL A 90 -5.86 6.52 6.36
C VAL A 90 -5.43 7.39 7.54
N ALA A 91 -5.85 7.04 8.76
CA ALA A 91 -5.49 7.81 9.95
C ALA A 91 -4.00 7.70 10.27
N ASP A 92 -3.43 6.48 10.25
CA ASP A 92 -2.01 6.25 10.49
C ASP A 92 -1.16 6.97 9.43
N HIS A 93 -1.55 6.93 8.15
CA HIS A 93 -0.79 7.56 7.07
C HIS A 93 -0.83 9.09 7.12
N ARG A 94 -1.99 9.68 7.46
CA ARG A 94 -2.06 11.14 7.68
C ARG A 94 -1.31 11.58 8.93
N LYS A 95 -1.27 10.74 9.97
CA LYS A 95 -0.45 10.98 11.15
C LYS A 95 1.04 10.93 10.79
N HIS A 96 1.46 9.96 9.95
CA HIS A 96 2.81 9.92 9.40
C HIS A 96 3.17 11.24 8.70
N HIS A 97 2.37 11.70 7.74
CA HIS A 97 2.64 12.97 7.05
C HIS A 97 2.67 14.20 7.97
N ALA A 98 1.89 14.19 9.06
CA ALA A 98 1.90 15.28 10.03
C ALA A 98 3.16 15.31 10.91
N HIS A 99 3.84 14.16 11.03
CA HIS A 99 4.99 13.97 11.92
C HIS A 99 6.20 13.34 11.22
N ALA A 100 6.24 13.29 9.88
CA ALA A 100 7.21 12.54 9.09
C ALA A 100 8.64 12.68 9.63
N ASP A 101 9.22 11.54 10.03
CA ASP A 101 10.54 11.39 10.63
C ASP A 101 10.79 12.24 11.90
N ARG A 102 9.70 12.59 12.62
CA ARG A 102 9.72 13.30 13.90
C ARG A 102 8.96 12.52 14.98
N GLU A 103 9.07 12.98 16.22
CA GLU A 103 8.31 12.38 17.32
C GLU A 103 6.80 12.35 17.02
N GLY A 104 6.18 11.17 17.18
CA GLY A 104 4.79 10.93 16.83
C GLY A 104 4.56 10.24 15.49
N ASP A 105 5.58 10.10 14.64
CA ASP A 105 5.52 9.28 13.43
C ASP A 105 5.34 7.80 13.80
N PRO A 106 4.30 7.11 13.27
CA PRO A 106 4.05 5.72 13.65
C PRO A 106 5.12 4.73 13.16
N HIS A 107 5.89 5.04 12.12
CA HIS A 107 6.80 4.09 11.47
C HIS A 107 8.12 4.69 10.96
N SER A 108 8.59 5.80 11.52
CA SER A 108 9.89 6.35 11.12
C SER A 108 11.05 5.42 11.45
N PRO A 109 12.02 5.22 10.52
CA PRO A 109 13.26 4.52 10.83
C PRO A 109 14.28 5.37 11.61
N HIS A 110 13.95 6.63 11.93
CA HIS A 110 14.88 7.60 12.52
C HIS A 110 14.52 8.01 13.94
N VAL A 111 13.31 7.70 14.41
CA VAL A 111 12.77 8.18 15.70
C VAL A 111 12.39 7.01 16.60
N GLY A 112 12.71 7.14 17.90
CA GLY A 112 12.25 6.23 18.95
C GLY A 112 13.03 4.92 19.10
N HIS A 113 13.45 4.30 18.01
CA HIS A 113 14.13 2.99 17.99
C HIS A 113 15.60 3.07 17.59
N GLY A 114 16.17 4.26 17.58
CA GLY A 114 17.52 4.52 17.08
C GLY A 114 17.56 4.53 15.54
N SER A 115 18.69 4.98 14.99
CA SER A 115 18.99 4.92 13.57
C SER A 115 19.61 3.57 13.19
N GLY A 116 19.74 3.29 11.91
CA GLY A 116 20.36 2.07 11.39
C GLY A 116 19.40 0.89 11.32
N LEU A 117 19.90 -0.33 11.54
CA LEU A 117 19.12 -1.55 11.32
C LEU A 117 17.91 -1.70 12.26
N ALA A 118 18.02 -1.19 13.50
CA ALA A 118 16.90 -1.24 14.44
C ALA A 118 15.73 -0.33 14.00
N GLY A 119 16.04 0.89 13.57
CA GLY A 119 15.04 1.80 13.00
C GLY A 119 14.45 1.26 11.70
N LEU A 120 15.29 0.71 10.81
CA LEU A 120 14.83 0.08 9.57
C LEU A 120 13.87 -1.10 9.84
N TRP A 121 14.19 -1.95 10.83
CA TRP A 121 13.32 -3.03 11.28
C TRP A 121 12.00 -2.50 11.84
N HIS A 122 12.06 -1.47 12.70
CA HIS A 122 10.86 -0.83 13.22
C HIS A 122 9.95 -0.32 12.10
N ALA A 123 10.47 0.47 11.18
CA ALA A 123 9.71 1.02 10.07
C ALA A 123 9.17 -0.05 9.11
N HIS A 124 9.84 -1.19 8.97
CA HIS A 124 9.42 -2.28 8.09
C HIS A 124 8.34 -3.16 8.73
N VAL A 125 8.54 -3.64 9.95
CA VAL A 125 7.66 -4.62 10.62
C VAL A 125 7.31 -4.23 12.04
N GLY A 126 8.24 -3.68 12.81
CA GLY A 126 8.09 -3.46 14.25
C GLY A 126 6.88 -2.61 14.62
N TRP A 127 6.65 -1.53 13.86
CA TRP A 127 5.52 -0.61 14.06
C TRP A 127 4.15 -1.30 14.00
N LEU A 128 4.02 -2.40 13.23
CA LEU A 128 2.78 -3.18 13.14
C LEU A 128 2.37 -3.76 14.49
N LEU A 129 3.34 -4.04 15.37
CA LEU A 129 3.13 -4.65 16.69
C LEU A 129 3.05 -3.60 17.81
N GLU A 130 3.27 -2.32 17.50
CA GLU A 130 3.36 -1.23 18.47
C GLU A 130 2.35 -0.11 18.23
N THR A 131 2.28 0.41 17.00
CA THR A 131 1.60 1.68 16.69
C THR A 131 0.50 1.57 15.64
N GLN A 132 0.44 0.51 14.83
CA GLN A 132 -0.55 0.37 13.77
C GLN A 132 -1.98 0.45 14.33
N GLY A 133 -2.83 1.25 13.67
CA GLY A 133 -4.24 1.42 14.04
C GLY A 133 -4.45 2.25 15.30
N GLN A 134 -3.42 2.95 15.81
CA GLN A 134 -3.50 3.75 17.04
C GLN A 134 -3.72 5.25 16.77
N ALA A 135 -3.79 5.69 15.51
CA ALA A 135 -4.09 7.08 15.19
C ALA A 135 -5.58 7.41 15.47
N ASP A 136 -5.82 8.59 16.01
CA ASP A 136 -7.19 9.07 16.28
C ASP A 136 -7.94 9.34 14.98
N TRP A 137 -8.95 8.56 14.68
CA TRP A 137 -9.78 8.70 13.47
C TRP A 137 -10.49 10.05 13.39
N LYS A 138 -10.95 10.60 14.53
CA LYS A 138 -11.65 11.90 14.56
C LYS A 138 -10.70 13.04 14.21
N ARG A 139 -9.40 12.89 14.53
CA ARG A 139 -8.37 13.87 14.19
C ARG A 139 -7.85 13.70 12.78
N TYR A 140 -7.52 12.46 12.37
CA TYR A 140 -6.78 12.22 11.14
C TYR A 140 -7.65 11.71 9.97
N ALA A 141 -8.87 11.21 10.23
CA ALA A 141 -9.77 10.68 9.21
C ALA A 141 -11.25 11.11 9.45
N ALA A 142 -11.48 12.34 9.91
CA ALA A 142 -12.78 12.84 10.37
C ALA A 142 -13.90 12.60 9.35
N GLU A 143 -13.67 12.95 8.07
CA GLU A 143 -14.67 12.80 7.02
C GLU A 143 -15.01 11.35 6.69
N LEU A 144 -14.04 10.43 6.79
CA LEU A 144 -14.31 8.99 6.66
C LEU A 144 -15.04 8.46 7.91
N TYR A 145 -14.71 9.01 9.08
CA TYR A 145 -15.40 8.70 10.32
C TYR A 145 -16.86 9.15 10.30
N GLU A 146 -17.19 10.24 9.64
CA GLU A 146 -18.56 10.73 9.45
C GLU A 146 -19.32 9.94 8.39
N ASP A 147 -18.65 9.40 7.38
CA ASP A 147 -19.31 8.52 6.37
C ASP A 147 -19.69 7.17 6.97
N ARG A 148 -21.00 6.97 7.14
CA ARG A 148 -21.57 5.71 7.67
C ARG A 148 -21.13 4.49 6.85
N ARG A 149 -20.99 4.64 5.52
CA ARG A 149 -20.64 3.52 4.64
C ARG A 149 -19.15 3.17 4.74
N MET A 150 -18.27 4.15 4.82
CA MET A 150 -16.85 3.92 5.07
C MET A 150 -16.61 3.25 6.42
N ARG A 151 -17.31 3.70 7.48
CA ARG A 151 -17.28 3.00 8.78
C ARG A 151 -17.75 1.55 8.71
N GLN A 152 -18.81 1.26 7.91
CA GLN A 152 -19.29 -0.11 7.73
C GLN A 152 -18.27 -0.99 7.00
N ILE A 153 -17.57 -0.46 5.98
CA ILE A 153 -16.47 -1.16 5.30
C ILE A 153 -15.36 -1.45 6.30
N GLY A 154 -14.93 -0.45 7.07
CA GLY A 154 -13.90 -0.62 8.10
C GLY A 154 -14.26 -1.69 9.13
N LYS A 155 -15.50 -1.70 9.64
CA LYS A 155 -16.00 -2.74 10.57
C LYS A 155 -16.03 -4.15 9.97
N ARG A 156 -16.17 -4.26 8.65
CA ARG A 156 -16.17 -5.53 7.92
C ARG A 156 -14.78 -6.00 7.48
N PHE A 157 -13.73 -5.33 7.95
CA PHE A 157 -12.36 -5.68 7.60
C PHE A 157 -12.04 -7.18 7.78
N PRO A 158 -12.38 -7.87 8.90
CA PRO A 158 -12.12 -9.29 9.05
C PRO A 158 -12.83 -10.16 8.00
N GLN A 159 -14.07 -9.80 7.62
CA GLN A 159 -14.81 -10.51 6.57
C GLN A 159 -14.16 -10.27 5.19
N LEU A 160 -13.67 -9.06 4.93
CA LEU A 160 -12.99 -8.74 3.68
C LEU A 160 -11.63 -9.46 3.56
N VAL A 161 -10.93 -9.66 4.67
CA VAL A 161 -9.75 -10.53 4.73
C VAL A 161 -10.11 -11.96 4.34
N LEU A 162 -11.17 -12.52 4.89
CA LEU A 162 -11.65 -13.86 4.54
C LEU A 162 -12.00 -13.95 3.04
N VAL A 163 -12.75 -12.99 2.51
CA VAL A 163 -13.11 -12.92 1.08
C VAL A 163 -11.87 -12.85 0.22
N SER A 164 -10.85 -12.10 0.63
CA SER A 164 -9.57 -11.96 -0.04
C SER A 164 -8.80 -13.28 -0.19
N LEU A 165 -8.98 -14.21 0.74
CA LEU A 165 -8.41 -15.56 0.67
C LEU A 165 -9.33 -16.53 -0.08
N LEU A 166 -10.64 -16.41 0.07
CA LEU A 166 -11.60 -17.30 -0.59
C LEU A 166 -11.65 -17.13 -2.11
N ILE A 167 -11.55 -15.89 -2.62
CA ILE A 167 -11.59 -15.64 -4.06
C ILE A 167 -10.53 -16.47 -4.82
N PRO A 168 -9.22 -16.36 -4.52
CA PRO A 168 -8.22 -17.14 -5.23
C PRO A 168 -8.32 -18.65 -4.94
N THR A 169 -8.79 -19.06 -3.75
CA THR A 169 -9.02 -20.46 -3.42
C THR A 169 -10.08 -21.06 -4.31
N VAL A 170 -11.24 -20.41 -4.43
CA VAL A 170 -12.34 -20.88 -5.29
C VAL A 170 -11.92 -20.81 -6.77
N ALA A 171 -11.26 -19.75 -7.19
CA ALA A 171 -10.76 -19.63 -8.56
C ALA A 171 -9.77 -20.75 -8.91
N GLY A 172 -8.82 -21.06 -8.02
CA GLY A 172 -7.89 -22.17 -8.20
C GLY A 172 -8.59 -23.53 -8.28
N PHE A 173 -9.60 -23.76 -7.42
CA PHE A 173 -10.44 -24.96 -7.46
C PHE A 173 -11.11 -25.13 -8.83
N VAL A 174 -11.75 -24.07 -9.35
CA VAL A 174 -12.47 -24.11 -10.63
C VAL A 174 -11.50 -24.26 -11.81
N LEU A 175 -10.41 -23.47 -11.84
CA LEU A 175 -9.43 -23.46 -12.93
C LEU A 175 -8.65 -24.79 -13.07
N ASP A 176 -8.54 -25.54 -11.98
CA ASP A 176 -7.88 -26.85 -11.94
C ASP A 176 -8.88 -28.03 -12.06
N GLY A 177 -10.04 -27.82 -12.64
CA GLY A 177 -11.02 -28.88 -12.85
C GLY A 177 -11.69 -29.38 -11.58
N PHE A 178 -11.96 -28.50 -10.62
CA PHE A 178 -12.63 -28.77 -9.35
C PHE A 178 -11.82 -29.69 -8.42
N THR A 179 -10.50 -29.51 -8.37
CA THR A 179 -9.62 -30.29 -7.49
C THR A 179 -9.28 -29.55 -6.21
N VAL A 180 -9.12 -30.28 -5.10
CA VAL A 180 -8.63 -29.75 -3.83
C VAL A 180 -7.20 -29.20 -3.99
N ALA A 181 -6.39 -29.82 -4.81
CA ALA A 181 -5.03 -29.36 -5.12
C ALA A 181 -5.04 -27.96 -5.76
N GLY A 182 -5.95 -27.71 -6.72
CA GLY A 182 -6.15 -26.40 -7.31
C GLY A 182 -6.60 -25.34 -6.28
N ALA A 183 -7.50 -25.70 -5.36
CA ALA A 183 -7.93 -24.82 -4.26
C ALA A 183 -6.74 -24.43 -3.36
N VAL A 184 -5.91 -25.41 -2.98
CA VAL A 184 -4.71 -25.18 -2.15
C VAL A 184 -3.71 -24.28 -2.88
N ARG A 185 -3.43 -24.53 -4.16
CA ARG A 185 -2.53 -23.67 -4.96
C ARG A 185 -3.08 -22.25 -5.09
N GLY A 186 -4.38 -22.10 -5.37
CA GLY A 186 -5.04 -20.78 -5.41
C GLY A 186 -4.92 -20.03 -4.09
N LEU A 187 -5.13 -20.68 -2.95
CA LEU A 187 -4.93 -20.11 -1.62
C LEU A 187 -3.47 -19.70 -1.40
N VAL A 188 -2.52 -20.55 -1.74
CA VAL A 188 -1.09 -20.28 -1.54
C VAL A 188 -0.65 -19.11 -2.42
N TRP A 189 -0.86 -19.16 -3.73
CA TRP A 189 -0.33 -18.17 -4.66
C TRP A 189 -1.15 -16.88 -4.67
N GLY A 190 -2.45 -16.95 -4.94
CA GLY A 190 -3.34 -15.79 -5.02
C GLY A 190 -3.73 -15.23 -3.65
N GLY A 191 -3.64 -16.03 -2.60
CA GLY A 191 -3.89 -15.63 -1.21
C GLY A 191 -2.61 -15.23 -0.49
N LEU A 192 -1.86 -16.19 0.04
CA LEU A 192 -0.79 -15.97 1.02
C LEU A 192 0.46 -15.32 0.43
N VAL A 193 0.97 -15.83 -0.68
CA VAL A 193 2.15 -15.26 -1.38
C VAL A 193 1.86 -13.85 -1.86
N ARG A 194 0.67 -13.61 -2.41
CA ARG A 194 0.25 -12.28 -2.80
C ARG A 194 0.21 -11.32 -1.61
N ILE A 195 -0.36 -11.71 -0.47
CA ILE A 195 -0.38 -10.87 0.75
C ILE A 195 1.04 -10.56 1.18
N PHE A 196 1.92 -11.56 1.22
CA PHE A 196 3.33 -11.37 1.56
C PHE A 196 3.97 -10.27 0.68
N PHE A 197 3.85 -10.39 -0.64
CA PHE A 197 4.44 -9.38 -1.54
C PHE A 197 3.82 -7.99 -1.38
N VAL A 198 2.50 -7.87 -1.31
CA VAL A 198 1.84 -6.57 -1.11
C VAL A 198 2.30 -5.92 0.19
N HIS A 199 2.42 -6.69 1.28
CA HIS A 199 2.89 -6.20 2.57
C HIS A 199 4.34 -5.71 2.49
N HIS A 200 5.26 -6.57 2.09
CA HIS A 200 6.68 -6.23 2.10
C HIS A 200 7.03 -5.13 1.11
N ILE A 201 6.34 -5.02 -0.02
CA ILE A 201 6.51 -3.89 -0.94
C ILE A 201 6.01 -2.59 -0.28
N THR A 202 4.82 -2.57 0.32
CA THR A 202 4.31 -1.37 1.01
C THR A 202 5.20 -0.98 2.20
N TRP A 203 5.58 -1.95 3.03
CA TRP A 203 6.47 -1.68 4.17
C TRP A 203 7.88 -1.24 3.74
N SER A 204 8.32 -1.62 2.54
CA SER A 204 9.56 -1.09 1.97
C SER A 204 9.42 0.39 1.61
N VAL A 205 8.23 0.87 1.27
CA VAL A 205 8.01 2.31 1.09
C VAL A 205 8.22 3.05 2.42
N ASN A 206 7.72 2.52 3.53
CA ASN A 206 7.91 3.13 4.85
C ASN A 206 9.37 3.05 5.35
N SER A 207 10.05 1.95 5.08
CA SER A 207 11.42 1.69 5.58
C SER A 207 12.50 2.10 4.60
N VAL A 208 12.57 1.45 3.42
CA VAL A 208 13.64 1.67 2.44
C VAL A 208 13.58 3.07 1.86
N CYS A 209 12.38 3.58 1.51
CA CYS A 209 12.23 4.92 0.94
C CYS A 209 12.35 6.06 1.96
N HIS A 210 12.54 5.77 3.26
CA HIS A 210 12.99 6.74 4.27
C HIS A 210 14.44 6.54 4.70
N PHE A 211 15.18 5.61 4.05
CA PHE A 211 16.53 5.27 4.45
C PHE A 211 17.55 5.34 3.30
N PHE A 212 17.17 4.89 2.11
CA PHE A 212 18.05 4.82 0.93
C PHE A 212 17.36 5.39 -0.30
N GLY A 213 18.09 6.15 -1.12
CA GLY A 213 17.59 6.60 -2.41
C GLY A 213 18.01 8.01 -2.77
N SER A 214 17.35 8.58 -3.76
CA SER A 214 17.65 9.92 -4.27
C SER A 214 16.64 10.95 -3.76
N ARG A 215 17.11 12.18 -3.60
CA ARG A 215 16.30 13.34 -3.20
C ARG A 215 16.45 14.45 -4.24
N ARG A 216 15.36 15.14 -4.54
CA ARG A 216 15.36 16.21 -5.55
C ARG A 216 14.79 17.52 -5.03
N PHE A 217 13.87 17.44 -4.10
CA PHE A 217 13.15 18.59 -3.58
C PHE A 217 13.61 18.96 -2.17
N ASP A 218 13.39 20.21 -1.78
CA ASP A 218 13.59 20.66 -0.41
C ASP A 218 12.41 20.24 0.45
N VAL A 219 12.63 19.20 1.27
CA VAL A 219 11.69 18.62 2.22
C VAL A 219 12.46 18.27 3.48
N GLU A 220 11.88 18.55 4.65
CA GLU A 220 12.57 18.39 5.95
C GLU A 220 12.67 16.95 6.44
N ASP A 221 11.83 16.03 5.91
CA ASP A 221 11.89 14.60 6.25
C ASP A 221 13.03 13.87 5.52
N HIS A 222 13.19 12.57 5.76
CA HIS A 222 14.21 11.72 5.16
C HIS A 222 13.71 10.89 3.97
N SER A 223 12.52 11.20 3.42
CA SER A 223 11.96 10.49 2.26
C SER A 223 12.91 10.51 1.05
N THR A 224 12.95 9.43 0.31
CA THR A 224 13.78 9.23 -0.87
C THR A 224 13.02 8.54 -2.00
N ASN A 225 13.49 8.69 -3.24
CA ASN A 225 13.01 7.95 -4.40
C ASN A 225 13.86 6.72 -4.65
N VAL A 226 13.22 5.56 -4.84
CA VAL A 226 13.88 4.26 -5.05
C VAL A 226 13.41 3.64 -6.36
N ILE A 227 14.23 3.80 -7.43
CA ILE A 227 13.86 3.43 -8.80
C ILE A 227 13.53 1.94 -8.99
N TRP A 228 14.33 1.04 -8.42
CA TRP A 228 14.15 -0.40 -8.61
C TRP A 228 12.87 -0.95 -7.95
N LEU A 229 12.34 -0.24 -6.96
CA LEU A 229 11.10 -0.60 -6.26
C LEU A 229 9.85 -0.10 -7.01
N ALA A 230 9.97 0.88 -7.92
CA ALA A 230 8.84 1.55 -8.56
C ALA A 230 7.88 0.60 -9.32
N PRO A 231 8.34 -0.39 -10.11
CA PRO A 231 7.45 -1.32 -10.78
C PRO A 231 6.61 -2.15 -9.81
N PHE A 232 7.22 -2.61 -8.73
CA PHE A 232 6.58 -3.45 -7.72
C PHE A 232 5.65 -2.65 -6.81
N SER A 233 6.02 -1.45 -6.42
CA SER A 233 5.20 -0.55 -5.59
C SER A 233 4.12 0.19 -6.39
N LEU A 234 3.96 -0.08 -7.68
CA LEU A 234 3.02 0.60 -8.59
C LEU A 234 3.23 2.12 -8.64
N GLY A 235 4.46 2.58 -8.37
CA GLY A 235 4.86 3.98 -8.37
C GLY A 235 4.99 4.63 -6.99
N GLU A 236 4.66 3.94 -5.89
CA GLU A 236 4.71 4.53 -4.54
C GLU A 236 6.14 4.80 -4.05
N SER A 237 7.15 4.14 -4.61
CA SER A 237 8.55 4.36 -4.27
C SER A 237 9.17 5.63 -4.86
N TRP A 238 8.43 6.40 -5.65
CA TRP A 238 8.72 7.82 -5.90
C TRP A 238 8.32 8.66 -4.67
N HIS A 239 8.73 8.20 -3.52
CA HIS A 239 8.22 8.60 -2.22
C HIS A 239 8.67 10.00 -1.81
N HIS A 240 9.88 10.39 -2.20
CA HIS A 240 10.35 11.76 -2.01
C HIS A 240 9.55 12.77 -2.85
N ASN A 241 9.20 12.42 -4.09
CA ASN A 241 8.33 13.26 -4.91
C ASN A 241 6.96 13.41 -4.24
N HIS A 242 6.44 12.31 -3.68
CA HIS A 242 5.17 12.30 -2.96
C HIS A 242 5.23 13.17 -1.70
N HIS A 243 6.26 13.06 -0.86
CA HIS A 243 6.43 13.91 0.32
C HIS A 243 6.60 15.39 -0.03
N ALA A 244 7.25 15.70 -1.15
CA ALA A 244 7.31 17.07 -1.65
C ALA A 244 5.94 17.59 -2.12
N PHE A 245 5.09 16.73 -2.69
CA PHE A 245 3.79 17.10 -3.24
C PHE A 245 2.70 16.07 -2.88
N PRO A 246 2.27 15.99 -1.60
CA PRO A 246 1.40 14.91 -1.12
C PRO A 246 0.07 14.80 -1.85
N ARG A 247 -0.46 15.93 -2.36
CA ARG A 247 -1.72 15.95 -3.10
C ARG A 247 -1.57 15.64 -4.59
N SER A 248 -0.36 15.38 -5.09
CA SER A 248 -0.19 14.97 -6.49
C SER A 248 -0.84 13.61 -6.75
N ALA A 249 -1.60 13.50 -7.84
CA ALA A 249 -2.12 12.22 -8.32
C ALA A 249 -1.03 11.36 -8.99
N TYR A 250 0.12 11.95 -9.28
CA TYR A 250 1.27 11.32 -9.90
C TYR A 250 2.48 11.44 -8.97
N HIS A 251 3.07 10.31 -8.60
CA HIS A 251 4.31 10.29 -7.84
C HIS A 251 5.54 10.30 -8.77
N GLY A 252 5.45 9.67 -9.93
CA GLY A 252 6.40 9.87 -11.03
C GLY A 252 6.20 11.25 -11.65
N LEU A 253 7.21 12.13 -11.55
CA LEU A 253 7.18 13.50 -12.05
C LEU A 253 8.10 13.70 -13.26
N ARG A 254 8.91 12.69 -13.61
CA ARG A 254 9.71 12.63 -14.84
C ARG A 254 9.17 11.58 -15.78
N TRP A 255 9.38 11.72 -17.08
CA TRP A 255 8.84 10.82 -18.11
C TRP A 255 9.26 9.34 -17.94
N TRP A 256 10.41 9.09 -17.32
CA TRP A 256 10.93 7.75 -17.05
C TRP A 256 10.59 7.22 -15.64
N GLU A 257 10.02 8.03 -14.78
CA GLU A 257 9.57 7.65 -13.46
C GLU A 257 8.25 6.85 -13.59
N LEU A 258 8.36 5.53 -13.75
CA LEU A 258 7.20 4.64 -13.92
C LEU A 258 6.26 4.73 -12.73
N ASP A 259 5.05 5.20 -12.97
CA ASP A 259 3.97 5.34 -11.99
C ASP A 259 2.69 4.69 -12.51
N VAL A 260 2.54 3.38 -12.24
CA VAL A 260 1.39 2.58 -12.69
C VAL A 260 0.09 3.13 -12.11
N SER A 261 0.09 3.54 -10.84
CA SER A 261 -1.10 4.11 -10.18
C SER A 261 -1.52 5.45 -10.83
N GLY A 262 -0.57 6.30 -11.19
CA GLY A 262 -0.83 7.53 -11.95
C GLY A 262 -1.42 7.24 -13.33
N LEU A 263 -0.92 6.21 -14.03
CA LEU A 263 -1.48 5.78 -15.31
C LEU A 263 -2.93 5.27 -15.18
N ILE A 264 -3.25 4.53 -14.12
CA ILE A 264 -4.63 4.07 -13.83
C ILE A 264 -5.54 5.28 -13.54
N ILE A 265 -5.11 6.25 -12.74
CA ILE A 265 -5.88 7.47 -12.47
C ILE A 265 -6.11 8.24 -13.77
N SER A 266 -5.10 8.33 -14.65
CA SER A 266 -5.24 8.94 -15.97
C SER A 266 -6.27 8.23 -16.85
N ALA A 267 -6.29 6.89 -16.83
CA ALA A 267 -7.29 6.10 -17.54
C ALA A 267 -8.69 6.32 -16.96
N MET A 268 -8.83 6.36 -15.63
CA MET A 268 -10.10 6.66 -14.96
C MET A 268 -10.62 8.06 -15.33
N GLU A 269 -9.74 9.06 -15.42
CA GLU A 269 -10.11 10.42 -15.84
C GLU A 269 -10.64 10.45 -17.28
N ARG A 270 -9.98 9.75 -18.21
CA ARG A 270 -10.40 9.68 -19.61
C ARG A 270 -11.79 9.06 -19.80
N VAL A 271 -12.17 8.12 -18.94
CA VAL A 271 -13.50 7.47 -18.98
C VAL A 271 -14.52 8.13 -18.04
N GLY A 272 -14.17 9.27 -17.42
CA GLY A 272 -15.08 10.02 -16.55
C GLY A 272 -15.28 9.43 -15.15
N LEU A 273 -14.44 8.50 -14.71
CA LEU A 273 -14.47 7.92 -13.35
C LEU A 273 -13.64 8.71 -12.34
N ALA A 274 -12.77 9.62 -12.80
CA ALA A 274 -12.01 10.54 -11.98
C ALA A 274 -12.07 11.95 -12.53
N TRP A 275 -12.07 12.96 -11.68
CA TRP A 275 -12.00 14.37 -12.05
C TRP A 275 -11.24 15.19 -11.00
N ASN A 276 -10.96 16.46 -11.30
CA ASN A 276 -10.14 17.33 -10.45
C ASN A 276 -8.78 16.69 -10.08
N VAL A 277 -8.18 15.98 -11.04
CA VAL A 277 -6.91 15.27 -10.88
C VAL A 277 -5.78 16.26 -10.69
N VAL A 278 -5.17 16.26 -9.51
CA VAL A 278 -4.10 17.20 -9.14
C VAL A 278 -2.79 16.80 -9.84
N ARG A 279 -2.27 17.72 -10.63
CA ARG A 279 -0.96 17.61 -11.31
C ARG A 279 -0.03 18.72 -10.83
N ILE A 280 1.24 18.42 -10.73
CA ILE A 280 2.26 19.38 -10.31
C ILE A 280 2.93 19.95 -11.55
N THR A 281 2.83 21.26 -11.74
CA THR A 281 3.43 21.92 -12.90
C THR A 281 4.95 21.98 -12.79
N PRO A 282 5.69 22.08 -13.91
CA PRO A 282 7.15 22.23 -13.89
C PRO A 282 7.63 23.40 -13.04
N GLU A 283 6.92 24.53 -13.07
CA GLU A 283 7.26 25.73 -12.28
C GLU A 283 7.18 25.45 -10.77
N ARG A 284 6.15 24.70 -10.33
CA ARG A 284 6.02 24.29 -8.92
C ARG A 284 7.10 23.30 -8.51
N GLN A 285 7.51 22.41 -9.42
CA GLN A 285 8.63 21.49 -9.18
C GLN A 285 9.94 22.29 -9.03
N GLN A 286 10.20 23.21 -9.95
CA GLN A 286 11.41 24.04 -9.93
C GLN A 286 11.50 24.90 -8.65
N ALA A 287 10.40 25.48 -8.21
CA ALA A 287 10.35 26.29 -6.99
C ALA A 287 10.72 25.52 -5.71
N ARG A 288 10.66 24.19 -5.73
CA ARG A 288 11.02 23.30 -4.60
C ARG A 288 12.28 22.47 -4.86
N THR A 289 12.92 22.64 -5.99
CA THR A 289 14.14 21.87 -6.35
C THR A 289 15.31 22.30 -5.48
N LEU A 290 16.05 21.35 -4.93
CA LEU A 290 17.28 21.60 -4.16
C LEU A 290 18.32 22.34 -5.00
N ALA A 291 19.07 23.26 -4.38
CA ALA A 291 20.17 23.96 -5.04
C ALA A 291 21.20 22.96 -5.59
N GLY A 292 21.59 23.13 -6.86
CA GLY A 292 22.54 22.25 -7.54
C GLY A 292 21.95 21.01 -8.20
N VAL A 293 20.64 20.76 -8.06
CA VAL A 293 19.93 19.69 -8.80
C VAL A 293 19.34 20.31 -10.06
N THR A 294 19.65 19.77 -11.23
CA THR A 294 19.04 20.22 -12.49
C THR A 294 17.55 19.84 -12.52
N ALA A 295 16.71 20.82 -12.84
CA ALA A 295 15.31 20.57 -13.17
C ALA A 295 15.20 19.59 -14.36
N PRO A 296 14.09 18.88 -14.53
CA PRO A 296 13.89 17.93 -15.62
C PRO A 296 13.94 18.56 -17.01
#